data_b56c0aa7a29a82a0637009d4da5d9fd6
#
_entry.id   b56c0aa7a29a82a0637009d4da5d9fd6
#
_cell.length_a   1.000
_cell.length_b   1.000
_cell.length_c   1.000
_cell.angle_alpha   90.00
_cell.angle_beta   90.00
_cell.angle_gamma   90.00
#
_symmetry.space_group_name_H-M   'P 1'
#
loop_
_entity.id
_entity.type
_entity.pdbx_description
1 polymer ?
#
loop_
_entity_poly.entity_id
_entity_poly.type
_entity_poly.pdbx_seq_one_letter_code
_entity_poly.pdbx_strand_id
1 'polypeptide(L)'
;MAIDLLRDKGTPLDRQQFTWKDVVPKPISKLDVDAFTRVRIILMNGIESETIRFSHACARMNNQDLQASLARVRRKEQHQQTVVNWLLPADQSPLETTIGYEQVAIEVTAALAQAEPDPYIAQVLRHGLLEDFDHLYRYSALLDRLQGIDANTITQGYTDIVPGRPTADEHRDPLDDLRNPYDKRHAHPLTKLHAYTILSGEHQTHDYYMHYGPWFADPLARQLYAEIASIEEQHVTQYESIIDPTESWIEKWLLHEANEVYNYYSCAEQEDHPQVKAIWERFLDYELGHLHFAIQVCKEVERRDPSEFLPERLPEPIAYKSNREYVRQVLREEVDLRADGPRFVNKSEEPERSRMYRQQMNADGSPTETVAAGWRWSPGGELVADRSLKEAA
;
A
#
# COMPACT_ATOMS: atom_id res chain seq x y z
N MET A 1 7.76 -14.46 -18.06
CA MET A 1 8.60 -15.68 -17.82
C MET A 1 8.33 -16.14 -16.40
N ALA A 2 8.07 -17.43 -16.14
CA ALA A 2 7.80 -17.85 -14.77
C ALA A 2 9.11 -17.79 -13.95
N ILE A 3 9.13 -16.98 -12.89
CA ILE A 3 10.27 -16.84 -11.98
C ILE A 3 10.25 -17.99 -10.96
N ASP A 4 11.38 -18.66 -10.78
CA ASP A 4 11.63 -19.67 -9.76
C ASP A 4 12.40 -19.03 -8.60
N LEU A 5 11.71 -18.74 -7.48
CA LEU A 5 12.28 -18.03 -6.34
C LEU A 5 13.46 -18.77 -5.68
N LEU A 6 13.56 -20.08 -5.87
CA LEU A 6 14.62 -20.88 -5.28
C LEU A 6 15.85 -21.05 -6.18
N ARG A 7 15.71 -20.77 -7.50
CA ARG A 7 16.75 -21.02 -8.50
C ARG A 7 17.24 -19.80 -9.25
N ASP A 8 16.34 -18.83 -9.52
CA ASP A 8 16.70 -17.62 -10.26
C ASP A 8 17.42 -16.65 -9.31
N LYS A 9 18.70 -16.42 -9.53
CA LYS A 9 19.58 -15.80 -8.55
C LYS A 9 19.72 -14.29 -8.68
N GLY A 10 19.35 -13.74 -9.80
CA GLY A 10 19.57 -12.33 -10.08
C GLY A 10 21.03 -11.88 -9.96
N THR A 11 21.25 -10.58 -9.88
CA THR A 11 22.57 -9.99 -9.65
C THR A 11 22.98 -10.12 -8.19
N PRO A 12 24.10 -10.81 -7.87
CA PRO A 12 24.57 -10.94 -6.50
C PRO A 12 24.82 -9.59 -5.82
N LEU A 13 24.55 -9.52 -4.52
CA LEU A 13 24.60 -8.29 -3.70
C LEU A 13 25.91 -7.50 -3.82
N ASP A 14 27.06 -8.19 -3.94
CA ASP A 14 28.38 -7.59 -4.11
C ASP A 14 28.62 -6.96 -5.49
N ARG A 15 27.84 -7.34 -6.48
CA ARG A 15 27.87 -6.80 -7.84
C ARG A 15 26.86 -5.67 -8.07
N GLN A 16 25.93 -5.47 -7.19
CA GLN A 16 24.97 -4.37 -7.25
C GLN A 16 25.66 -3.05 -6.91
N GLN A 17 25.72 -2.14 -7.87
CA GLN A 17 26.43 -0.89 -7.73
C GLN A 17 25.51 0.30 -8.00
N PHE A 18 25.67 1.33 -7.18
CA PHE A 18 25.01 2.62 -7.32
C PHE A 18 26.03 3.74 -7.24
N THR A 19 25.90 4.70 -8.12
CA THR A 19 26.53 6.02 -8.03
C THR A 19 25.44 7.05 -7.74
N TRP A 20 25.80 8.26 -7.31
CA TRP A 20 24.80 9.33 -7.11
C TRP A 20 23.99 9.64 -8.37
N LYS A 21 24.53 9.37 -9.55
CA LYS A 21 23.81 9.50 -10.81
C LYS A 21 22.75 8.42 -11.00
N ASP A 22 23.01 7.21 -10.48
CA ASP A 22 22.07 6.08 -10.58
C ASP A 22 20.93 6.19 -9.54
N VAL A 23 21.22 6.82 -8.39
CA VAL A 23 20.25 6.99 -7.30
C VAL A 23 19.24 8.11 -7.58
N VAL A 24 19.59 9.06 -8.47
CA VAL A 24 18.70 10.19 -8.80
C VAL A 24 18.14 10.00 -10.21
N PRO A 25 16.90 9.48 -10.34
CA PRO A 25 16.28 9.29 -11.65
C PRO A 25 15.96 10.65 -12.31
N LYS A 26 15.77 10.63 -13.61
CA LYS A 26 15.25 11.79 -14.33
C LYS A 26 13.84 12.10 -13.80
N PRO A 27 13.52 13.39 -13.53
CA PRO A 27 12.16 13.78 -13.19
C PRO A 27 11.16 13.39 -14.29
N ILE A 28 9.98 12.98 -13.87
CA ILE A 28 8.84 12.67 -14.74
C ILE A 28 7.78 13.74 -14.49
N SER A 29 7.10 14.23 -15.54
CA SER A 29 5.98 15.15 -15.40
C SER A 29 4.69 14.38 -15.10
N LYS A 30 3.81 14.97 -14.29
CA LYS A 30 2.46 14.41 -14.04
C LYS A 30 1.62 14.27 -15.30
N LEU A 31 1.95 15.01 -16.36
CA LEU A 31 1.26 14.94 -17.64
C LEU A 31 1.70 13.75 -18.51
N ASP A 32 2.87 13.18 -18.22
CA ASP A 32 3.46 12.05 -18.95
C ASP A 32 3.25 10.70 -18.26
N VAL A 33 2.56 10.70 -17.11
CA VAL A 33 2.41 9.51 -16.25
C VAL A 33 0.96 9.03 -16.27
N ASP A 34 0.76 7.78 -16.69
CA ASP A 34 -0.50 7.06 -16.48
C ASP A 34 -0.76 6.84 -14.97
N ALA A 35 -2.03 6.84 -14.57
CA ALA A 35 -2.40 6.66 -13.18
C ALA A 35 -1.85 5.35 -12.59
N PHE A 36 -1.86 4.27 -13.35
CA PHE A 36 -1.30 2.98 -12.87
C PHE A 36 0.23 2.96 -12.83
N THR A 37 0.92 3.74 -13.66
CA THR A 37 2.37 3.98 -13.46
C THR A 37 2.61 4.67 -12.11
N ARG A 38 1.81 5.68 -11.76
CA ARG A 38 1.87 6.34 -10.44
C ARG A 38 1.52 5.37 -9.31
N VAL A 39 0.47 4.56 -9.47
CA VAL A 39 0.10 3.52 -8.50
C VAL A 39 1.28 2.58 -8.22
N ARG A 40 1.95 2.08 -9.26
CA ARG A 40 3.13 1.22 -9.12
C ARG A 40 4.29 1.93 -8.41
N ILE A 41 4.59 3.19 -8.75
CA ILE A 41 5.65 3.97 -8.11
C ILE A 41 5.38 4.14 -6.61
N ILE A 42 4.16 4.53 -6.24
CA ILE A 42 3.79 4.73 -4.84
C ILE A 42 3.82 3.41 -4.08
N LEU A 43 3.22 2.34 -4.62
CA LEU A 43 3.25 1.03 -3.97
C LEU A 43 4.69 0.56 -3.72
N MET A 44 5.54 0.62 -4.74
CA MET A 44 6.92 0.15 -4.62
C MET A 44 7.74 0.96 -3.61
N ASN A 45 7.48 2.26 -3.45
CA ASN A 45 8.08 3.02 -2.36
C ASN A 45 7.66 2.48 -0.98
N GLY A 46 6.42 2.07 -0.83
CA GLY A 46 5.93 1.42 0.40
C GLY A 46 6.61 0.08 0.67
N ILE A 47 6.74 -0.75 -0.35
CA ILE A 47 7.39 -2.07 -0.28
C ILE A 47 8.85 -1.91 0.20
N GLU A 48 9.64 -1.06 -0.43
CA GLU A 48 11.03 -0.74 -0.05
C GLU A 48 11.12 -0.16 1.38
N SER A 49 10.22 0.76 1.71
CA SER A 49 10.19 1.40 3.04
C SER A 49 9.92 0.39 4.14
N GLU A 50 8.99 -0.53 3.93
CA GLU A 50 8.64 -1.55 4.92
C GLU A 50 9.78 -2.55 5.14
N THR A 51 10.42 -3.01 4.07
CA THR A 51 11.59 -3.91 4.17
C THR A 51 12.72 -3.25 4.96
N ILE A 52 13.00 -1.98 4.73
CA ILE A 52 13.99 -1.21 5.51
C ILE A 52 13.58 -1.14 6.99
N ARG A 53 12.32 -0.84 7.29
CA ARG A 53 11.76 -0.75 8.65
C ARG A 53 11.88 -2.09 9.37
N PHE A 54 11.42 -3.16 8.73
CA PHE A 54 11.56 -4.52 9.23
C PHE A 54 13.02 -4.87 9.49
N SER A 55 13.91 -4.62 8.53
CA SER A 55 15.34 -4.90 8.62
C SER A 55 16.01 -4.19 9.82
N HIS A 56 15.59 -2.97 10.17
CA HIS A 56 16.05 -2.28 11.38
C HIS A 56 15.52 -2.93 12.66
N ALA A 57 14.25 -3.33 12.70
CA ALA A 57 13.66 -4.03 13.83
C ALA A 57 14.33 -5.40 14.05
N CYS A 58 14.48 -6.17 12.99
CA CYS A 58 15.16 -7.46 12.99
C CYS A 58 16.61 -7.33 13.50
N ALA A 59 17.38 -6.34 13.02
CA ALA A 59 18.75 -6.11 13.44
C ALA A 59 18.85 -5.79 14.95
N ARG A 60 17.94 -5.00 15.51
CA ARG A 60 17.95 -4.68 16.93
C ARG A 60 17.66 -5.89 17.84
N MET A 61 16.98 -6.89 17.33
CA MET A 61 16.55 -8.07 18.07
C MET A 61 17.49 -9.27 17.90
N ASN A 62 18.56 -9.15 17.11
CA ASN A 62 19.43 -10.24 16.74
C ASN A 62 20.92 -9.98 17.03
N ASN A 63 21.75 -11.01 16.82
CA ASN A 63 23.20 -10.97 17.04
C ASN A 63 23.94 -10.15 15.97
N GLN A 64 25.23 -9.89 16.22
CA GLN A 64 26.06 -9.04 15.38
C GLN A 64 26.25 -9.58 13.95
N ASP A 65 26.30 -10.90 13.76
CA ASP A 65 26.50 -11.50 12.43
C ASP A 65 25.26 -11.26 11.54
N LEU A 66 24.06 -11.46 12.11
CA LEU A 66 22.82 -11.16 11.39
C LEU A 66 22.65 -9.65 11.16
N GLN A 67 23.04 -8.80 12.12
CA GLN A 67 23.07 -7.34 11.94
C GLN A 67 23.95 -6.93 10.74
N ALA A 68 25.12 -7.55 10.58
CA ALA A 68 26.01 -7.27 9.45
C ALA A 68 25.38 -7.70 8.11
N SER A 69 24.73 -8.86 8.07
CA SER A 69 24.02 -9.36 6.90
C SER A 69 22.87 -8.43 6.48
N LEU A 70 22.02 -8.06 7.42
CA LEU A 70 20.91 -7.13 7.20
C LEU A 70 21.40 -5.74 6.76
N ALA A 71 22.49 -5.23 7.34
CA ALA A 71 23.04 -3.92 6.97
C ALA A 71 23.56 -3.88 5.52
N ARG A 72 24.06 -4.99 4.99
CA ARG A 72 24.53 -5.09 3.60
C ARG A 72 23.37 -4.99 2.61
N VAL A 73 22.29 -5.72 2.84
CA VAL A 73 21.07 -5.66 2.02
C VAL A 73 20.43 -4.28 2.17
N ARG A 74 20.05 -3.87 3.37
CA ARG A 74 19.38 -2.60 3.67
C ARG A 74 20.04 -1.37 3.04
N ARG A 75 21.36 -1.37 2.84
CA ARG A 75 22.02 -0.25 2.16
C ARG A 75 21.67 -0.21 0.67
N LYS A 76 21.42 -1.34 0.04
CA LYS A 76 20.97 -1.41 -1.36
C LYS A 76 19.50 -1.00 -1.47
N GLU A 77 18.67 -1.56 -0.59
CA GLU A 77 17.27 -1.20 -0.45
C GLU A 77 17.07 0.33 -0.34
N GLN A 78 17.85 0.98 0.52
CA GLN A 78 17.78 2.43 0.69
C GLN A 78 18.08 3.19 -0.60
N HIS A 79 19.02 2.71 -1.43
CA HIS A 79 19.29 3.32 -2.73
C HIS A 79 18.15 3.06 -3.72
N GLN A 80 17.56 1.87 -3.74
CA GLN A 80 16.41 1.53 -4.55
C GLN A 80 15.20 2.37 -4.16
N GLN A 81 14.90 2.44 -2.86
CA GLN A 81 13.83 3.29 -2.33
C GLN A 81 14.00 4.76 -2.77
N THR A 82 15.22 5.29 -2.74
CA THR A 82 15.44 6.67 -3.21
C THR A 82 15.10 6.80 -4.69
N VAL A 83 15.54 5.87 -5.53
CA VAL A 83 15.19 5.88 -6.97
C VAL A 83 13.68 5.82 -7.15
N VAL A 84 13.02 4.87 -6.50
CA VAL A 84 11.56 4.65 -6.64
C VAL A 84 10.78 5.87 -6.18
N ASN A 85 11.04 6.36 -4.97
CA ASN A 85 10.33 7.50 -4.41
C ASN A 85 10.52 8.77 -5.24
N TRP A 86 11.69 8.95 -5.84
CA TRP A 86 12.01 10.14 -6.64
C TRP A 86 11.54 10.04 -8.10
N LEU A 87 10.85 8.96 -8.47
CA LEU A 87 10.06 8.85 -9.71
C LEU A 87 8.71 9.56 -9.60
N LEU A 88 8.26 9.92 -8.40
CA LEU A 88 7.03 10.71 -8.26
C LEU A 88 7.17 12.03 -9.04
N PRO A 89 6.11 12.45 -9.75
CA PRO A 89 6.15 13.68 -10.55
C PRO A 89 6.55 14.90 -9.73
N ALA A 90 7.61 15.59 -10.15
CA ALA A 90 8.16 16.75 -9.44
C ALA A 90 7.26 18.01 -9.55
N ASP A 91 6.33 18.02 -10.50
CA ASP A 91 5.36 19.09 -10.76
C ASP A 91 3.99 18.82 -10.12
N GLN A 92 3.93 17.92 -9.16
CA GLN A 92 2.75 17.53 -8.41
C GLN A 92 2.76 18.15 -7.01
N SER A 93 1.64 18.71 -6.56
CA SER A 93 1.54 19.20 -5.18
C SER A 93 1.45 18.05 -4.19
N PRO A 94 1.77 18.26 -2.90
CA PRO A 94 1.57 17.22 -1.87
C PRO A 94 0.13 16.68 -1.84
N LEU A 95 -0.87 17.54 -2.04
CA LEU A 95 -2.27 17.12 -2.02
C LEU A 95 -2.67 16.33 -3.28
N GLU A 96 -2.13 16.69 -4.45
CA GLU A 96 -2.28 15.84 -5.66
C GLU A 96 -1.61 14.47 -5.45
N THR A 97 -0.47 14.43 -4.77
CA THR A 97 0.19 13.17 -4.42
C THR A 97 -0.65 12.34 -3.45
N THR A 98 -1.32 12.98 -2.48
CA THR A 98 -2.28 12.31 -1.58
C THR A 98 -3.39 11.59 -2.34
N ILE A 99 -3.97 12.22 -3.38
CA ILE A 99 -4.95 11.54 -4.26
C ILE A 99 -4.35 10.28 -4.91
N GLY A 100 -3.07 10.33 -5.27
CA GLY A 100 -2.35 9.16 -5.79
C GLY A 100 -2.19 8.05 -4.74
N TYR A 101 -1.94 8.39 -3.48
CA TYR A 101 -1.86 7.42 -2.37
C TYR A 101 -3.20 6.73 -2.13
N GLU A 102 -4.29 7.49 -2.09
CA GLU A 102 -5.64 6.90 -1.94
C GLU A 102 -6.01 6.02 -3.14
N GLN A 103 -5.60 6.40 -4.35
CA GLN A 103 -5.80 5.54 -5.52
C GLN A 103 -5.03 4.22 -5.39
N VAL A 104 -3.82 4.23 -4.82
CA VAL A 104 -3.07 2.99 -4.51
C VAL A 104 -3.83 2.14 -3.53
N ALA A 105 -4.23 2.71 -2.39
CA ALA A 105 -4.97 2.01 -1.34
C ALA A 105 -6.21 1.31 -1.92
N ILE A 106 -6.99 2.01 -2.76
CA ILE A 106 -8.19 1.44 -3.39
C ILE A 106 -7.87 0.37 -4.44
N GLU A 107 -7.06 0.71 -5.45
CA GLU A 107 -6.89 -0.16 -6.61
C GLU A 107 -6.05 -1.40 -6.27
N VAL A 108 -5.03 -1.27 -5.42
CA VAL A 108 -4.23 -2.42 -4.99
C VAL A 108 -5.03 -3.31 -4.05
N THR A 109 -5.67 -2.75 -3.03
CA THR A 109 -6.48 -3.53 -2.08
C THR A 109 -7.62 -4.27 -2.78
N ALA A 110 -8.29 -3.63 -3.75
CA ALA A 110 -9.31 -4.28 -4.55
C ALA A 110 -8.74 -5.41 -5.43
N ALA A 111 -7.55 -5.24 -6.01
CA ALA A 111 -6.89 -6.29 -6.79
C ALA A 111 -6.50 -7.48 -5.91
N LEU A 112 -5.90 -7.21 -4.74
CA LEU A 112 -5.53 -8.24 -3.77
C LEU A 112 -6.79 -9.00 -3.28
N ALA A 113 -7.85 -8.29 -2.88
CA ALA A 113 -9.08 -8.90 -2.36
C ALA A 113 -9.76 -9.84 -3.38
N GLN A 114 -9.68 -9.52 -4.67
CA GLN A 114 -10.21 -10.37 -5.74
C GLN A 114 -9.37 -11.63 -5.97
N ALA A 115 -8.06 -11.54 -5.79
CA ALA A 115 -7.12 -12.64 -6.02
C ALA A 115 -6.86 -13.48 -4.76
N GLU A 116 -7.26 -13.00 -3.58
CA GLU A 116 -6.98 -13.62 -2.28
C GLU A 116 -7.67 -14.97 -2.13
N PRO A 117 -6.89 -16.07 -1.95
CA PRO A 117 -7.46 -17.40 -1.83
C PRO A 117 -8.10 -17.69 -0.45
N ASP A 118 -7.71 -16.97 0.60
CA ASP A 118 -8.31 -17.10 1.93
C ASP A 118 -9.55 -16.18 2.04
N PRO A 119 -10.76 -16.73 2.18
CA PRO A 119 -11.98 -15.92 2.24
C PRO A 119 -12.03 -14.94 3.42
N TYR A 120 -11.39 -15.28 4.55
CA TYR A 120 -11.32 -14.40 5.70
C TYR A 120 -10.39 -13.21 5.45
N ILE A 121 -9.19 -13.46 4.91
CA ILE A 121 -8.25 -12.40 4.55
C ILE A 121 -8.83 -11.52 3.43
N ALA A 122 -9.52 -12.11 2.45
CA ALA A 122 -10.25 -11.34 1.43
C ALA A 122 -11.29 -10.39 2.06
N GLN A 123 -12.00 -10.84 3.11
CA GLN A 123 -12.94 -9.99 3.86
C GLN A 123 -12.21 -8.87 4.61
N VAL A 124 -11.05 -9.16 5.22
CA VAL A 124 -10.23 -8.14 5.90
C VAL A 124 -9.81 -7.05 4.91
N LEU A 125 -9.35 -7.43 3.72
CA LEU A 125 -8.99 -6.48 2.66
C LEU A 125 -10.19 -5.62 2.22
N ARG A 126 -11.35 -6.22 2.00
CA ARG A 126 -12.57 -5.46 1.63
C ARG A 126 -13.03 -4.51 2.73
N HIS A 127 -12.74 -4.83 3.98
CA HIS A 127 -13.11 -3.97 5.10
C HIS A 127 -12.33 -2.65 5.08
N GLY A 128 -11.00 -2.69 4.91
CA GLY A 128 -10.16 -1.49 4.76
C GLY A 128 -10.48 -0.74 3.46
N LEU A 129 -10.61 -1.43 2.34
CA LEU A 129 -10.96 -0.85 1.04
C LEU A 129 -12.12 0.16 1.11
N LEU A 130 -13.14 -0.10 1.92
CA LEU A 130 -14.29 0.79 2.06
C LEU A 130 -13.98 2.06 2.85
N GLU A 131 -12.97 2.00 3.70
CA GLU A 131 -12.45 3.12 4.48
C GLU A 131 -11.60 4.02 3.57
N ASP A 132 -10.61 3.45 2.87
CA ASP A 132 -9.76 4.17 1.90
C ASP A 132 -10.59 4.86 0.81
N PHE A 133 -11.68 4.23 0.41
CA PHE A 133 -12.57 4.78 -0.61
C PHE A 133 -13.25 6.08 -0.14
N ASP A 134 -13.61 6.19 1.13
CA ASP A 134 -14.10 7.44 1.72
C ASP A 134 -12.99 8.49 1.86
N HIS A 135 -11.77 8.07 2.19
CA HIS A 135 -10.60 8.96 2.27
C HIS A 135 -10.34 9.66 0.93
N LEU A 136 -10.35 8.94 -0.19
CA LEU A 136 -10.24 9.54 -1.53
C LEU A 136 -11.30 10.63 -1.74
N TYR A 137 -12.55 10.39 -1.34
CA TYR A 137 -13.63 11.37 -1.48
C TYR A 137 -13.35 12.63 -0.64
N ARG A 138 -12.87 12.47 0.60
CA ARG A 138 -12.59 13.59 1.52
C ARG A 138 -11.39 14.42 1.05
N TYR A 139 -10.31 13.77 0.64
CA TYR A 139 -9.16 14.47 0.07
C TYR A 139 -9.48 15.12 -1.27
N SER A 140 -10.36 14.54 -2.08
CA SER A 140 -10.84 15.18 -3.30
C SER A 140 -11.59 16.48 -3.01
N ALA A 141 -12.41 16.52 -1.96
CA ALA A 141 -13.07 17.74 -1.51
C ALA A 141 -12.05 18.78 -1.01
N LEU A 142 -11.01 18.36 -0.30
CA LEU A 142 -9.93 19.25 0.14
C LEU A 142 -9.13 19.81 -1.05
N LEU A 143 -8.83 18.98 -2.05
CA LEU A 143 -8.10 19.40 -3.26
C LEU A 143 -8.87 20.46 -4.04
N ASP A 144 -10.15 20.25 -4.25
CA ASP A 144 -11.03 21.25 -4.87
C ASP A 144 -11.07 22.54 -4.05
N ARG A 145 -11.28 22.45 -2.74
CA ARG A 145 -11.32 23.58 -1.81
C ARG A 145 -10.05 24.43 -1.82
N LEU A 146 -8.87 23.81 -1.77
CA LEU A 146 -7.61 24.53 -1.59
C LEU A 146 -6.93 24.91 -2.90
N GLN A 147 -7.11 24.12 -3.95
CA GLN A 147 -6.37 24.27 -5.20
C GLN A 147 -7.29 24.45 -6.43
N GLY A 148 -8.59 24.21 -6.29
CA GLY A 148 -9.53 24.26 -7.42
C GLY A 148 -9.25 23.18 -8.48
N ILE A 149 -8.66 22.06 -8.07
CA ILE A 149 -8.28 20.95 -8.95
C ILE A 149 -9.26 19.79 -8.76
N ASP A 150 -9.76 19.26 -9.88
CA ASP A 150 -10.54 18.03 -9.90
C ASP A 150 -9.60 16.83 -9.70
N ALA A 151 -9.83 16.04 -8.65
CA ALA A 151 -9.03 14.84 -8.34
C ALA A 151 -9.03 13.81 -9.48
N ASN A 152 -10.03 13.83 -10.35
CA ASN A 152 -10.05 12.97 -11.53
C ASN A 152 -8.90 13.25 -12.51
N THR A 153 -8.28 14.43 -12.47
CA THR A 153 -7.05 14.69 -13.25
C THR A 153 -5.89 13.79 -12.80
N ILE A 154 -5.95 13.30 -11.57
CA ILE A 154 -4.96 12.38 -10.99
C ILE A 154 -5.42 10.93 -11.16
N THR A 155 -6.66 10.60 -10.81
CA THR A 155 -7.20 9.25 -10.93
C THR A 155 -7.44 8.83 -12.38
N GLN A 156 -7.49 9.77 -13.30
CA GLN A 156 -7.67 9.56 -14.75
C GLN A 156 -8.90 8.71 -15.11
N GLY A 157 -9.96 8.80 -14.30
CA GLY A 157 -11.20 8.06 -14.52
C GLY A 157 -11.15 6.58 -14.19
N TYR A 158 -10.04 6.07 -13.64
CA TYR A 158 -9.94 4.66 -13.27
C TYR A 158 -10.62 4.33 -11.94
N THR A 159 -10.74 5.31 -11.03
CA THR A 159 -11.30 5.14 -9.69
C THR A 159 -12.45 6.11 -9.48
N ASP A 160 -13.59 5.66 -8.95
CA ASP A 160 -14.72 6.52 -8.65
C ASP A 160 -14.42 7.44 -7.46
N ILE A 161 -14.96 8.67 -7.50
CA ILE A 161 -14.86 9.65 -6.42
C ILE A 161 -16.24 9.82 -5.79
N VAL A 162 -16.60 8.91 -4.91
CA VAL A 162 -17.87 8.89 -4.17
C VAL A 162 -17.62 8.47 -2.72
N PRO A 163 -18.49 8.82 -1.76
CA PRO A 163 -18.29 8.41 -0.37
C PRO A 163 -18.26 6.89 -0.22
N GLY A 164 -17.34 6.42 0.61
CA GLY A 164 -17.27 5.03 1.07
C GLY A 164 -18.01 4.82 2.40
N ARG A 165 -17.41 4.01 3.28
CA ARG A 165 -17.80 4.00 4.69
C ARG A 165 -17.36 5.34 5.29
N PRO A 166 -18.26 6.12 5.92
CA PRO A 166 -17.92 7.46 6.36
C PRO A 166 -16.77 7.47 7.36
N THR A 167 -15.69 8.18 7.07
CA THR A 167 -14.48 8.25 7.93
C THR A 167 -14.82 8.64 9.37
N ALA A 168 -15.76 9.57 9.57
CA ALA A 168 -16.26 9.92 10.89
C ALA A 168 -16.85 8.72 11.69
N ASP A 169 -17.28 7.68 11.01
CA ASP A 169 -17.85 6.45 11.58
C ASP A 169 -16.81 5.33 11.76
N GLU A 170 -15.55 5.52 11.34
CA GLU A 170 -14.53 4.48 11.30
C GLU A 170 -13.67 4.40 12.56
N HIS A 171 -13.59 5.47 13.34
CA HIS A 171 -12.84 5.48 14.58
C HIS A 171 -13.35 4.40 15.53
N ARG A 172 -12.46 3.48 15.91
CA ARG A 172 -12.77 2.32 16.74
C ARG A 172 -11.74 2.10 17.85
N ASP A 173 -12.12 1.35 18.84
CA ASP A 173 -11.22 0.94 19.91
C ASP A 173 -10.10 0.06 19.33
N PRO A 174 -8.83 0.22 19.75
CA PRO A 174 -7.70 -0.53 19.19
C PRO A 174 -7.85 -2.07 19.23
N LEU A 175 -8.63 -2.62 20.15
CA LEU A 175 -8.91 -4.06 20.18
C LEU A 175 -9.80 -4.51 19.00
N ASP A 176 -10.53 -3.58 18.39
CA ASP A 176 -11.37 -3.87 17.23
C ASP A 176 -10.57 -3.76 15.89
N ASP A 177 -9.31 -3.34 15.94
CA ASP A 177 -8.42 -3.37 14.79
C ASP A 177 -7.78 -4.75 14.58
N LEU A 178 -7.60 -5.51 15.66
CA LEU A 178 -6.96 -6.81 15.59
C LEU A 178 -7.76 -7.84 14.79
N ARG A 179 -7.08 -8.63 13.97
CA ARG A 179 -7.63 -9.68 13.12
C ARG A 179 -6.99 -11.03 13.47
N ASN A 180 -7.59 -12.12 13.00
CA ASN A 180 -6.99 -13.44 13.12
C ASN A 180 -5.79 -13.56 12.15
N PRO A 181 -4.63 -14.02 12.64
CA PRO A 181 -3.50 -14.28 11.76
C PRO A 181 -3.75 -15.52 10.88
N TYR A 182 -3.13 -15.53 9.70
CA TYR A 182 -3.02 -16.76 8.92
C TYR A 182 -2.13 -17.78 9.65
N ASP A 183 -2.34 -19.08 9.38
CA ASP A 183 -1.43 -20.14 9.85
C ASP A 183 -0.28 -20.29 8.83
N LYS A 184 0.95 -19.97 9.21
CA LYS A 184 2.14 -20.01 8.35
C LYS A 184 2.40 -21.35 7.67
N ARG A 185 1.88 -22.46 8.23
CA ARG A 185 2.07 -23.82 7.68
C ARG A 185 1.06 -24.18 6.60
N HIS A 186 -0.11 -23.57 6.64
CA HIS A 186 -1.24 -23.91 5.78
C HIS A 186 -1.68 -22.77 4.86
N ALA A 187 -1.26 -21.54 5.16
CA ALA A 187 -1.60 -20.37 4.33
C ALA A 187 -1.05 -20.54 2.91
N HIS A 188 -1.90 -20.17 1.96
CA HIS A 188 -1.45 -20.12 0.57
C HIS A 188 -0.30 -19.10 0.42
N PRO A 189 0.73 -19.37 -0.39
CA PRO A 189 1.84 -18.42 -0.58
C PRO A 189 1.38 -17.02 -0.99
N LEU A 190 0.34 -16.92 -1.82
CA LEU A 190 -0.23 -15.64 -2.23
C LEU A 190 -0.82 -14.85 -1.06
N THR A 191 -1.47 -15.51 -0.11
CA THR A 191 -1.99 -14.88 1.13
C THR A 191 -0.89 -14.20 1.92
N LYS A 192 0.28 -14.87 2.05
CA LYS A 192 1.44 -14.26 2.73
C LYS A 192 1.93 -13.02 1.99
N LEU A 193 2.12 -13.11 0.67
CA LEU A 193 2.55 -11.96 -0.13
C LEU A 193 1.53 -10.80 -0.08
N HIS A 194 0.24 -11.10 -0.12
CA HIS A 194 -0.80 -10.08 0.01
C HIS A 194 -0.74 -9.37 1.37
N ALA A 195 -0.54 -10.11 2.46
CA ALA A 195 -0.43 -9.53 3.80
C ALA A 195 0.76 -8.54 3.90
N TYR A 196 1.93 -8.91 3.38
CA TYR A 196 3.10 -8.03 3.36
C TYR A 196 2.93 -6.85 2.38
N THR A 197 2.29 -7.06 1.23
CA THR A 197 2.03 -5.99 0.26
C THR A 197 1.11 -4.92 0.85
N ILE A 198 -0.02 -5.32 1.43
CA ILE A 198 -0.98 -4.35 1.99
C ILE A 198 -0.41 -3.64 3.21
N LEU A 199 0.25 -4.33 4.12
CA LEU A 199 0.92 -3.72 5.27
C LEU A 199 1.91 -2.64 4.82
N SER A 200 2.68 -2.90 3.77
CA SER A 200 3.63 -1.93 3.20
C SER A 200 2.92 -0.69 2.64
N GLY A 201 1.80 -0.88 1.97
CA GLY A 201 0.98 0.20 1.44
C GLY A 201 0.48 1.13 2.55
N GLU A 202 -0.13 0.56 3.59
CA GLU A 202 -0.71 1.32 4.70
C GLU A 202 0.34 2.04 5.55
N HIS A 203 1.45 1.37 5.87
CA HIS A 203 2.54 2.00 6.62
C HIS A 203 3.07 3.27 5.94
N GLN A 204 3.31 3.21 4.62
CA GLN A 204 3.79 4.40 3.92
C GLN A 204 2.72 5.49 3.82
N THR A 205 1.43 5.12 3.70
CA THR A 205 0.32 6.07 3.63
C THR A 205 0.19 6.82 4.94
N HIS A 206 0.19 6.10 6.07
CA HIS A 206 0.27 6.69 7.40
C HIS A 206 1.45 7.67 7.53
N ASP A 207 2.68 7.22 7.20
CA ASP A 207 3.88 8.06 7.31
C ASP A 207 3.78 9.30 6.42
N TYR A 208 3.25 9.16 5.20
CA TYR A 208 3.06 10.27 4.30
C TYR A 208 2.14 11.33 4.91
N TYR A 209 1.01 10.94 5.47
CA TYR A 209 0.06 11.89 6.07
C TYR A 209 0.62 12.55 7.31
N MET A 210 1.33 11.81 8.16
CA MET A 210 2.03 12.35 9.33
C MET A 210 3.11 13.38 8.94
N HIS A 211 3.80 13.18 7.81
CA HIS A 211 4.86 14.09 7.35
C HIS A 211 4.31 15.34 6.65
N TYR A 212 3.26 15.20 5.84
CA TYR A 212 2.76 16.30 5.02
C TYR A 212 1.63 17.11 5.65
N GLY A 213 0.82 16.55 6.55
CA GLY A 213 -0.21 17.27 7.28
C GLY A 213 0.27 18.58 7.92
N PRO A 214 1.45 18.62 8.59
CA PRO A 214 1.99 19.85 9.17
C PRO A 214 2.34 20.96 8.18
N TRP A 215 2.49 20.65 6.88
CA TRP A 215 2.87 21.64 5.86
C TRP A 215 1.72 22.55 5.43
N PHE A 216 0.49 22.20 5.74
CA PHE A 216 -0.66 23.03 5.43
C PHE A 216 -0.83 24.15 6.49
N ALA A 217 -1.07 25.37 6.03
CA ALA A 217 -1.47 26.48 6.91
C ALA A 217 -2.97 26.45 7.23
N ASP A 218 -3.78 25.83 6.38
CA ASP A 218 -5.23 25.70 6.59
C ASP A 218 -5.52 24.75 7.76
N PRO A 219 -6.26 25.20 8.80
CA PRO A 219 -6.54 24.38 9.98
C PRO A 219 -7.34 23.11 9.67
N LEU A 220 -8.29 23.19 8.73
CA LEU A 220 -9.12 22.05 8.37
C LEU A 220 -8.29 20.99 7.63
N ALA A 221 -7.38 21.41 6.73
CA ALA A 221 -6.45 20.47 6.10
C ALA A 221 -5.60 19.72 7.13
N ARG A 222 -5.02 20.44 8.10
CA ARG A 222 -4.24 19.82 9.17
C ARG A 222 -5.03 18.81 9.99
N GLN A 223 -6.26 19.15 10.33
CA GLN A 223 -7.15 18.26 11.08
C GLN A 223 -7.55 17.03 10.24
N LEU A 224 -7.85 17.22 8.96
CA LEU A 224 -8.20 16.12 8.05
C LEU A 224 -7.05 15.12 7.91
N TYR A 225 -5.83 15.60 7.69
CA TYR A 225 -4.66 14.73 7.64
C TYR A 225 -4.42 13.98 8.95
N ALA A 226 -4.65 14.62 10.10
CA ALA A 226 -4.51 13.97 11.41
C ALA A 226 -5.60 12.93 11.66
N GLU A 227 -6.85 13.19 11.24
CA GLU A 227 -7.96 12.26 11.36
C GLU A 227 -7.72 11.03 10.49
N ILE A 228 -7.42 11.22 9.20
CA ILE A 228 -7.20 10.09 8.28
C ILE A 228 -5.92 9.32 8.65
N ALA A 229 -4.83 10.00 9.02
CA ALA A 229 -3.63 9.30 9.50
C ALA A 229 -3.91 8.39 10.72
N SER A 230 -4.87 8.75 11.57
CA SER A 230 -5.31 7.87 12.67
C SER A 230 -6.07 6.64 12.18
N ILE A 231 -6.78 6.73 11.06
CA ILE A 231 -7.42 5.56 10.43
C ILE A 231 -6.35 4.69 9.74
N GLU A 232 -5.37 5.30 9.08
CA GLU A 232 -4.24 4.53 8.49
C GLU A 232 -3.43 3.77 9.55
N GLU A 233 -3.31 4.31 10.77
CA GLU A 233 -2.72 3.56 11.89
C GLU A 233 -3.60 2.36 12.28
N GLN A 234 -4.93 2.50 12.28
CA GLN A 234 -5.84 1.37 12.48
C GLN A 234 -5.66 0.30 11.38
N HIS A 235 -5.45 0.71 10.11
CA HIS A 235 -5.17 -0.19 9.00
C HIS A 235 -3.83 -0.92 9.19
N VAL A 236 -2.78 -0.21 9.60
CA VAL A 236 -1.48 -0.83 9.91
C VAL A 236 -1.65 -1.91 10.98
N THR A 237 -2.32 -1.60 12.10
CA THR A 237 -2.61 -2.57 13.17
C THR A 237 -3.44 -3.76 12.65
N GLN A 238 -4.44 -3.50 11.81
CA GLN A 238 -5.27 -4.54 11.20
C GLN A 238 -4.43 -5.50 10.35
N TYR A 239 -3.62 -4.97 9.44
CA TYR A 239 -2.86 -5.79 8.49
C TYR A 239 -1.59 -6.41 9.10
N GLU A 240 -0.97 -5.77 10.08
CA GLU A 240 0.08 -6.39 10.87
C GLU A 240 -0.43 -7.63 11.60
N SER A 241 -1.63 -7.56 12.17
CA SER A 241 -2.23 -8.64 12.97
C SER A 241 -2.62 -9.89 12.16
N ILE A 242 -2.77 -9.81 10.83
CA ILE A 242 -3.03 -10.99 10.01
C ILE A 242 -1.79 -11.82 9.70
N ILE A 243 -0.59 -11.31 9.99
CA ILE A 243 0.67 -12.04 9.82
C ILE A 243 0.86 -13.00 11.00
N ASP A 244 1.27 -14.25 10.70
CA ASP A 244 1.49 -15.25 11.75
C ASP A 244 2.60 -14.80 12.73
N PRO A 245 2.28 -14.56 14.02
CA PRO A 245 3.24 -14.07 15.00
C PRO A 245 4.33 -15.10 15.34
N THR A 246 4.18 -16.36 14.93
CA THR A 246 5.14 -17.44 15.17
C THR A 246 6.19 -17.57 14.07
N GLU A 247 6.13 -16.76 13.01
CA GLU A 247 7.20 -16.66 12.04
C GLU A 247 8.49 -16.16 12.69
N SER A 248 9.61 -16.83 12.42
CA SER A 248 10.92 -16.36 12.89
C SER A 248 11.34 -15.06 12.20
N TRP A 249 12.33 -14.36 12.75
CA TRP A 249 12.88 -13.15 12.10
C TRP A 249 13.43 -13.44 10.69
N ILE A 250 13.97 -14.63 10.47
CA ILE A 250 14.51 -15.03 9.17
C ILE A 250 13.37 -15.44 8.22
N GLU A 251 12.33 -16.13 8.72
CA GLU A 251 11.11 -16.38 7.93
C GLU A 251 10.50 -15.06 7.42
N LYS A 252 10.33 -14.11 8.32
CA LYS A 252 9.81 -12.76 7.97
C LYS A 252 10.72 -12.05 6.96
N TRP A 253 12.03 -12.14 7.13
CA TRP A 253 12.97 -11.55 6.18
C TRP A 253 12.84 -12.18 4.79
N LEU A 254 12.80 -13.50 4.70
CA LEU A 254 12.57 -14.21 3.41
C LEU A 254 11.25 -13.83 2.75
N LEU A 255 10.19 -13.60 3.54
CA LEU A 255 8.89 -13.20 3.02
C LEU A 255 8.89 -11.74 2.54
N HIS A 256 9.63 -10.83 3.20
CA HIS A 256 9.84 -9.47 2.69
C HIS A 256 10.56 -9.48 1.34
N GLU A 257 11.69 -10.17 1.23
CA GLU A 257 12.44 -10.27 -0.03
C GLU A 257 11.60 -10.92 -1.16
N ALA A 258 10.85 -11.97 -0.84
CA ALA A 258 9.95 -12.60 -1.80
C ALA A 258 8.80 -11.68 -2.22
N ASN A 259 8.33 -10.83 -1.30
CA ASN A 259 7.30 -9.83 -1.57
C ASN A 259 7.84 -8.72 -2.49
N GLU A 260 9.09 -8.30 -2.31
CA GLU A 260 9.74 -7.35 -3.22
C GLU A 260 9.87 -7.93 -4.63
N VAL A 261 10.37 -9.17 -4.76
CA VAL A 261 10.42 -9.86 -6.06
C VAL A 261 9.04 -9.94 -6.70
N TYR A 262 7.99 -10.29 -5.94
CA TYR A 262 6.63 -10.40 -6.45
C TYR A 262 6.08 -9.05 -6.94
N ASN A 263 6.31 -7.99 -6.20
CA ASN A 263 5.82 -6.67 -6.56
C ASN A 263 6.60 -6.06 -7.73
N TYR A 264 7.94 -6.17 -7.76
CA TYR A 264 8.72 -5.75 -8.93
C TYR A 264 8.38 -6.53 -10.19
N TYR A 265 8.17 -7.84 -10.08
CA TYR A 265 7.68 -8.66 -11.19
C TYR A 265 6.33 -8.17 -11.70
N SER A 266 5.37 -7.94 -10.78
CA SER A 266 4.04 -7.46 -11.13
C SER A 266 4.08 -6.09 -11.84
N CYS A 267 4.97 -5.20 -11.39
CA CYS A 267 5.20 -3.91 -12.01
C CYS A 267 5.85 -4.03 -13.40
N ALA A 268 6.91 -4.83 -13.53
CA ALA A 268 7.66 -4.96 -14.78
C ALA A 268 6.81 -5.55 -15.93
N GLU A 269 5.95 -6.52 -15.62
CA GLU A 269 5.06 -7.17 -16.61
C GLU A 269 4.04 -6.21 -17.23
N GLN A 270 3.65 -5.13 -16.51
CA GLN A 270 2.53 -4.27 -16.87
C GLN A 270 2.93 -2.79 -17.06
N GLU A 271 4.20 -2.45 -16.93
CA GLU A 271 4.66 -1.07 -17.09
C GLU A 271 4.90 -0.73 -18.57
N ASP A 272 4.27 0.35 -19.01
CA ASP A 272 4.42 0.85 -20.39
C ASP A 272 5.38 2.04 -20.50
N HIS A 273 5.64 2.77 -19.39
CA HIS A 273 6.57 3.89 -19.40
C HIS A 273 8.03 3.40 -19.46
N PRO A 274 8.78 3.66 -20.57
CA PRO A 274 10.05 2.98 -20.82
C PRO A 274 11.13 3.19 -19.73
N GLN A 275 11.21 4.41 -19.16
CA GLN A 275 12.16 4.71 -18.08
C GLN A 275 11.82 3.94 -16.80
N VAL A 276 10.55 3.89 -16.46
CA VAL A 276 10.04 3.23 -15.25
C VAL A 276 10.18 1.73 -15.38
N LYS A 277 9.80 1.16 -16.52
CA LYS A 277 9.96 -0.26 -16.83
C LYS A 277 11.40 -0.74 -16.68
N ALA A 278 12.35 0.00 -17.22
CA ALA A 278 13.76 -0.34 -17.10
C ALA A 278 14.26 -0.34 -15.64
N ILE A 279 13.66 0.48 -14.77
CA ILE A 279 13.95 0.47 -13.34
C ILE A 279 13.35 -0.77 -12.69
N TRP A 280 12.08 -1.12 -12.99
CA TRP A 280 11.44 -2.32 -12.44
C TRP A 280 12.18 -3.59 -12.82
N GLU A 281 12.57 -3.74 -14.08
CA GLU A 281 13.35 -4.91 -14.57
C GLU A 281 14.72 -5.00 -13.88
N ARG A 282 15.41 -3.88 -13.68
CA ARG A 282 16.69 -3.85 -12.98
C ARG A 282 16.55 -4.20 -11.51
N PHE A 283 15.52 -3.66 -10.83
CA PHE A 283 15.34 -3.90 -9.40
C PHE A 283 14.79 -5.30 -9.14
N LEU A 284 13.94 -5.84 -9.99
CA LEU A 284 13.57 -7.25 -9.95
C LEU A 284 14.82 -8.18 -9.95
N ASP A 285 15.79 -7.88 -10.82
CA ASP A 285 17.05 -8.63 -10.86
C ASP A 285 17.88 -8.46 -9.57
N TYR A 286 17.84 -7.27 -8.96
CA TYR A 286 18.52 -7.00 -7.70
C TYR A 286 17.84 -7.71 -6.52
N GLU A 287 16.51 -7.70 -6.46
CA GLU A 287 15.73 -8.37 -5.42
C GLU A 287 15.90 -9.89 -5.45
N LEU A 288 15.99 -10.49 -6.62
CA LEU A 288 16.38 -11.89 -6.74
C LEU A 288 17.76 -12.15 -6.10
N GLY A 289 18.69 -11.19 -6.21
CA GLY A 289 19.98 -11.25 -5.54
C GLY A 289 19.89 -11.12 -4.01
N HIS A 290 19.01 -10.25 -3.49
CA HIS A 290 18.75 -10.09 -2.07
C HIS A 290 18.09 -11.34 -1.48
N LEU A 291 17.04 -11.85 -2.12
CA LEU A 291 16.36 -13.08 -1.73
C LEU A 291 17.35 -14.26 -1.64
N HIS A 292 18.21 -14.44 -2.64
CA HIS A 292 19.20 -15.50 -2.62
C HIS A 292 20.25 -15.33 -1.52
N PHE A 293 20.60 -14.10 -1.18
CA PHE A 293 21.45 -13.83 -0.02
C PHE A 293 20.74 -14.20 1.29
N ALA A 294 19.48 -13.81 1.47
CA ALA A 294 18.66 -14.16 2.63
C ALA A 294 18.45 -15.70 2.74
N ILE A 295 18.25 -16.40 1.62
CA ILE A 295 18.20 -17.87 1.53
C ILE A 295 19.48 -18.51 2.08
N GLN A 296 20.65 -17.97 1.73
CA GLN A 296 21.91 -18.49 2.25
C GLN A 296 22.02 -18.29 3.77
N VAL A 297 21.66 -17.11 4.26
CA VAL A 297 21.63 -16.81 5.70
C VAL A 297 20.66 -17.73 6.43
N CYS A 298 19.49 -18.01 5.89
CA CYS A 298 18.53 -18.95 6.46
C CYS A 298 19.14 -20.36 6.63
N LYS A 299 19.78 -20.88 5.60
CA LYS A 299 20.44 -22.19 5.62
C LYS A 299 21.59 -22.26 6.63
N GLU A 300 22.33 -21.18 6.78
CA GLU A 300 23.47 -21.10 7.70
C GLU A 300 23.05 -20.94 9.16
N VAL A 301 22.08 -20.09 9.45
CA VAL A 301 21.67 -19.69 10.79
C VAL A 301 20.59 -20.62 11.36
N GLU A 302 19.48 -20.81 10.64
CA GLU A 302 18.37 -21.65 11.10
C GLU A 302 18.51 -23.12 10.68
N ARG A 303 19.38 -23.42 9.72
CA ARG A 303 19.57 -24.76 9.15
C ARG A 303 18.29 -25.38 8.60
N ARG A 304 17.42 -24.53 8.05
CA ARG A 304 16.12 -24.89 7.47
C ARG A 304 16.16 -24.77 5.95
N ASP A 305 15.28 -25.50 5.30
CA ASP A 305 15.13 -25.42 3.85
C ASP A 305 14.17 -24.23 3.51
N PRO A 306 14.60 -23.24 2.72
CA PRO A 306 13.75 -22.14 2.31
C PRO A 306 12.46 -22.55 1.59
N SER A 307 12.40 -23.74 0.99
CA SER A 307 11.18 -24.29 0.38
C SER A 307 10.05 -24.53 1.40
N GLU A 308 10.36 -24.53 2.70
CA GLU A 308 9.36 -24.57 3.76
C GLU A 308 8.55 -23.27 3.87
N PHE A 309 9.07 -22.14 3.36
CA PHE A 309 8.50 -20.81 3.52
C PHE A 309 8.08 -20.19 2.20
N LEU A 310 8.86 -20.44 1.16
CA LEU A 310 8.74 -19.82 -0.14
C LEU A 310 8.11 -20.77 -1.17
N PRO A 311 7.24 -20.30 -2.05
CA PRO A 311 6.81 -21.08 -3.21
C PRO A 311 7.96 -21.26 -4.21
N GLU A 312 7.98 -22.37 -4.93
CA GLU A 312 8.94 -22.55 -6.03
C GLU A 312 8.75 -21.53 -7.16
N ARG A 313 7.50 -21.12 -7.40
CA ARG A 313 7.14 -20.18 -8.47
C ARG A 313 6.34 -19.03 -7.90
N LEU A 314 6.59 -17.85 -8.44
CA LEU A 314 5.74 -16.70 -8.17
C LEU A 314 4.30 -16.97 -8.60
N PRO A 315 3.33 -16.50 -7.81
CA PRO A 315 1.93 -16.44 -8.26
C PRO A 315 1.74 -15.53 -9.46
N GLU A 316 0.52 -15.52 -10.01
CA GLU A 316 0.13 -14.54 -11.02
C GLU A 316 0.33 -13.12 -10.50
N PRO A 317 0.79 -12.19 -11.34
CA PRO A 317 1.08 -10.82 -10.92
C PRO A 317 -0.17 -10.07 -10.48
N ILE A 318 0.00 -9.08 -9.60
CA ILE A 318 -1.05 -8.13 -9.25
C ILE A 318 -1.58 -7.47 -10.53
N ALA A 319 -2.89 -7.46 -10.73
CA ALA A 319 -3.50 -6.87 -11.91
C ALA A 319 -3.71 -5.36 -11.73
N TYR A 320 -2.88 -4.55 -12.36
CA TYR A 320 -3.02 -3.08 -12.38
C TYR A 320 -4.01 -2.64 -13.45
N LYS A 321 -5.27 -2.65 -13.07
CA LYS A 321 -6.41 -2.22 -13.90
C LYS A 321 -7.49 -1.62 -13.01
N SER A 322 -8.41 -0.85 -13.60
CA SER A 322 -9.56 -0.32 -12.85
C SER A 322 -10.41 -1.43 -12.22
N ASN A 323 -10.60 -1.34 -10.91
CA ASN A 323 -11.42 -2.26 -10.12
C ASN A 323 -12.81 -1.68 -9.80
N ARG A 324 -13.23 -0.65 -10.50
CA ARG A 324 -14.45 0.15 -10.27
C ARG A 324 -15.70 -0.71 -10.06
N GLU A 325 -15.94 -1.71 -10.90
CA GLU A 325 -17.13 -2.56 -10.78
C GLU A 325 -17.11 -3.41 -9.50
N TYR A 326 -15.95 -3.93 -9.15
CA TYR A 326 -15.77 -4.68 -7.92
C TYR A 326 -15.97 -3.80 -6.68
N VAL A 327 -15.36 -2.61 -6.65
CA VAL A 327 -15.51 -1.65 -5.54
C VAL A 327 -16.98 -1.26 -5.37
N ARG A 328 -17.70 -0.99 -6.46
CA ARG A 328 -19.15 -0.70 -6.42
C ARG A 328 -19.97 -1.86 -5.83
N GLN A 329 -19.57 -3.10 -6.11
CA GLN A 329 -20.21 -4.25 -5.52
C GLN A 329 -19.97 -4.32 -4.02
N VAL A 330 -18.71 -4.19 -3.59
CA VAL A 330 -18.31 -4.21 -2.17
C VAL A 330 -19.04 -3.10 -1.39
N LEU A 331 -19.11 -1.88 -1.93
CA LEU A 331 -19.87 -0.79 -1.34
C LEU A 331 -21.34 -1.15 -1.08
N ARG A 332 -22.01 -1.77 -2.07
CA ARG A 332 -23.42 -2.14 -1.92
C ARG A 332 -23.66 -3.23 -0.89
N GLU A 333 -22.70 -4.15 -0.73
CA GLU A 333 -22.87 -5.36 0.07
C GLU A 333 -22.35 -5.20 1.49
N GLU A 334 -21.27 -4.41 1.71
CA GLU A 334 -20.50 -4.46 2.94
C GLU A 334 -20.28 -3.10 3.64
N VAL A 335 -20.81 -1.99 3.10
CA VAL A 335 -20.61 -0.65 3.69
C VAL A 335 -21.08 -0.51 5.13
N ASP A 336 -22.11 -1.29 5.52
CA ASP A 336 -22.67 -1.29 6.88
C ASP A 336 -21.98 -2.26 7.85
N LEU A 337 -20.98 -3.01 7.40
CA LEU A 337 -20.21 -3.87 8.30
C LEU A 337 -19.29 -3.04 9.21
N ARG A 338 -19.10 -3.53 10.43
CA ARG A 338 -18.19 -2.99 11.46
C ARG A 338 -17.32 -4.09 12.03
N ALA A 339 -16.25 -3.71 12.69
CA ALA A 339 -15.37 -4.64 13.37
C ALA A 339 -15.85 -4.93 14.81
N ASP A 340 -15.67 -6.18 15.25
CA ASP A 340 -15.78 -6.63 16.64
C ASP A 340 -14.58 -7.56 16.91
N GLY A 341 -13.43 -7.00 17.11
CA GLY A 341 -12.15 -7.71 17.07
C GLY A 341 -11.98 -8.43 15.74
N PRO A 342 -11.70 -9.74 15.74
CA PRO A 342 -11.51 -10.49 14.49
C PRO A 342 -12.80 -10.74 13.69
N ARG A 343 -13.97 -10.36 14.21
CA ARG A 343 -15.25 -10.59 13.54
C ARG A 343 -15.72 -9.35 12.80
N PHE A 344 -16.52 -9.56 11.76
CA PHE A 344 -17.28 -8.51 11.10
C PHE A 344 -18.76 -8.67 11.47
N VAL A 345 -19.36 -7.58 11.93
CA VAL A 345 -20.74 -7.52 12.42
C VAL A 345 -21.49 -6.40 11.70
N ASN A 346 -22.84 -6.45 11.75
CA ASN A 346 -23.63 -5.34 11.26
C ASN A 346 -23.41 -4.09 12.14
N LYS A 347 -23.55 -2.91 11.58
CA LYS A 347 -23.40 -1.62 12.28
C LYS A 347 -24.17 -1.56 13.61
N SER A 348 -25.35 -2.16 13.67
CA SER A 348 -26.19 -2.21 14.89
C SER A 348 -25.62 -3.08 16.01
N GLU A 349 -24.68 -3.97 15.69
CA GLU A 349 -24.06 -4.92 16.61
C GLU A 349 -22.64 -4.50 17.04
N GLU A 350 -22.20 -3.34 16.59
CA GLU A 350 -20.86 -2.81 16.90
C GLU A 350 -20.64 -2.71 18.42
N PRO A 351 -19.42 -3.04 18.93
CA PRO A 351 -19.09 -2.96 20.35
C PRO A 351 -19.24 -1.55 20.93
N GLU A 352 -19.70 -1.47 22.18
CA GLU A 352 -19.86 -0.21 22.91
C GLU A 352 -18.54 0.57 23.01
N ARG A 353 -17.40 -0.13 23.19
CA ARG A 353 -16.09 0.51 23.30
C ARG A 353 -15.73 1.35 22.06
N SER A 354 -16.02 0.83 20.85
CA SER A 354 -15.78 1.58 19.61
C SER A 354 -16.73 2.77 19.46
N ARG A 355 -18.01 2.60 19.83
CA ARG A 355 -18.94 3.74 19.87
C ARG A 355 -18.48 4.84 20.82
N MET A 356 -18.00 4.48 22.00
CA MET A 356 -17.49 5.45 23.01
C MET A 356 -16.21 6.13 22.51
N TYR A 357 -15.29 5.39 21.95
CA TYR A 357 -14.06 5.94 21.37
C TYR A 357 -14.38 6.96 20.27
N ARG A 358 -15.23 6.60 19.33
CA ARG A 358 -15.68 7.49 18.25
C ARG A 358 -16.38 8.74 18.78
N GLN A 359 -17.26 8.61 19.75
CA GLN A 359 -17.92 9.75 20.39
C GLN A 359 -16.91 10.72 21.06
N GLN A 360 -15.85 10.17 21.64
CA GLN A 360 -14.77 10.98 22.22
C GLN A 360 -13.98 11.70 21.13
N MET A 361 -13.59 11.01 20.06
CA MET A 361 -12.81 11.60 18.96
C MET A 361 -13.60 12.71 18.25
N ASN A 362 -14.89 12.48 18.01
CA ASN A 362 -15.76 13.40 17.26
C ASN A 362 -16.49 14.41 18.18
N ALA A 363 -16.08 14.57 19.44
CA ALA A 363 -16.80 15.42 20.40
C ALA A 363 -16.92 16.89 19.95
N ASP A 364 -15.94 17.42 19.22
CA ASP A 364 -15.92 18.77 18.65
C ASP A 364 -16.23 18.78 17.12
N GLY A 365 -16.76 17.70 16.57
CA GLY A 365 -17.01 17.50 15.16
C GLY A 365 -15.89 16.74 14.46
N SER A 366 -16.18 16.23 13.26
CA SER A 366 -15.23 15.49 12.41
C SER A 366 -14.71 16.37 11.27
N PRO A 367 -13.37 16.46 11.09
CA PRO A 367 -12.77 17.14 9.92
C PRO A 367 -13.26 16.59 8.58
N THR A 368 -13.42 15.28 8.45
CA THR A 368 -13.89 14.63 7.22
C THR A 368 -15.33 15.02 6.87
N GLU A 369 -16.23 15.13 7.84
CA GLU A 369 -17.56 15.66 7.60
C GLU A 369 -17.53 17.15 7.24
N THR A 370 -16.70 17.93 7.91
CA THR A 370 -16.59 19.37 7.67
C THR A 370 -16.07 19.68 6.27
N VAL A 371 -15.03 18.99 5.79
CA VAL A 371 -14.42 19.24 4.48
C VAL A 371 -15.37 18.93 3.34
N ALA A 372 -16.20 17.91 3.49
CA ALA A 372 -17.14 17.46 2.48
C ALA A 372 -18.56 18.01 2.66
N ALA A 373 -18.78 18.89 3.65
CA ALA A 373 -20.12 19.47 3.90
C ALA A 373 -20.65 20.22 2.66
N GLY A 374 -21.71 19.68 2.06
CA GLY A 374 -22.30 20.24 0.85
C GLY A 374 -21.51 20.06 -0.44
N TRP A 375 -20.30 19.47 -0.36
CA TRP A 375 -19.52 19.12 -1.53
C TRP A 375 -20.03 17.82 -2.16
N ARG A 376 -20.08 17.80 -3.48
CA ARG A 376 -20.35 16.58 -4.26
C ARG A 376 -19.52 16.63 -5.52
N TRP A 377 -18.79 15.55 -5.75
CA TRP A 377 -18.13 15.40 -7.02
C TRP A 377 -19.17 15.24 -8.15
N SER A 378 -18.95 15.92 -9.28
CA SER A 378 -19.89 15.89 -10.41
C SER A 378 -19.56 14.75 -11.34
N PRO A 379 -20.51 13.83 -11.63
CA PRO A 379 -20.34 12.86 -12.71
C PRO A 379 -19.99 13.55 -14.03
N GLY A 380 -18.92 13.12 -14.67
CA GLY A 380 -18.41 13.77 -15.87
C GLY A 380 -17.15 14.62 -15.62
N GLY A 381 -16.81 14.95 -14.34
CA GLY A 381 -15.46 15.24 -13.92
C GLY A 381 -14.56 14.00 -14.02
N GLU A 382 -15.16 12.80 -13.87
CA GLU A 382 -14.49 11.49 -13.97
C GLU A 382 -13.81 11.23 -15.31
N LEU A 383 -14.20 11.95 -16.36
CA LEU A 383 -13.76 11.69 -17.71
C LEU A 383 -13.34 13.01 -18.40
N VAL A 384 -12.30 13.66 -17.86
CA VAL A 384 -11.73 14.83 -18.53
C VAL A 384 -11.31 14.48 -19.96
N ALA A 385 -10.79 13.26 -20.19
CA ALA A 385 -10.50 12.75 -21.53
C ALA A 385 -11.75 12.60 -22.41
N ASP A 386 -12.87 12.13 -21.85
CA ASP A 386 -14.13 12.00 -22.62
C ASP A 386 -14.83 13.33 -22.87
N ARG A 387 -14.60 14.34 -22.05
CA ARG A 387 -15.08 15.71 -22.35
C ARG A 387 -14.41 16.25 -23.60
N SER A 388 -13.10 16.08 -23.72
CA SER A 388 -12.36 16.51 -24.92
C SER A 388 -12.80 15.79 -26.19
N LEU A 389 -13.21 14.53 -26.08
CA LEU A 389 -13.76 13.75 -27.20
C LEU A 389 -15.17 14.17 -27.59
N LYS A 390 -16.00 14.63 -26.62
CA LYS A 390 -17.36 15.13 -26.88
C LYS A 390 -17.38 16.54 -27.44
N GLU A 391 -16.37 17.35 -27.16
CA GLU A 391 -16.21 18.70 -27.73
C GLU A 391 -15.56 18.65 -29.12
N ALA A 392 -14.92 17.54 -29.50
CA ALA A 392 -14.31 17.35 -30.80
C ALA A 392 -15.20 16.60 -31.81
N ALA A 393 -16.38 16.16 -31.42
CA ALA A 393 -17.39 15.49 -32.22
C ALA A 393 -18.61 16.41 -32.44
#